data_7e9791db56d91839a5b37fbe78581c5e
#
_entry.id   7e9791db56d91839a5b37fbe78581c5e
#
_cell.length_a   1.000
_cell.length_b   1.000
_cell.length_c   1.000
_cell.angle_alpha   90.00
_cell.angle_beta   90.00
_cell.angle_gamma   90.00
#
_symmetry.space_group_name_H-M   'P 1'
#
loop_
_entity.id
_entity.type
_entity.pdbx_description
1 polymer ?
#
loop_
_entity_poly.entity_id
_entity_poly.type
_entity_poly.pdbx_seq_one_letter_code
_entity_poly.pdbx_strand_id
1 'polypeptide(L)'
;MSKFTRLTISGVFFDPFYNIQIKTFINSNARKNGNRTSIVQLYIDKPLLISGRKFDIRAYAMLNSTNGLLKGYFYRDCYLRTSSKPFDVTNFDRYIHLTNDAVQKFSQDYGKYENGNKLSLTDFQRYLKTAHGALNVDVQRDIVA
;
A
#
# COMPACT_ATOMS: atom_id res chain seq x y z
N MET A 1 -20.35 16.37 9.09
CA MET A 1 -19.21 15.41 9.12
C MET A 1 -18.42 15.57 7.82
N SER A 2 -17.32 16.29 7.87
CA SER A 2 -16.46 16.49 6.70
C SER A 2 -15.72 15.19 6.38
N LYS A 3 -15.99 14.63 5.19
CA LYS A 3 -15.19 13.52 4.65
C LYS A 3 -13.78 14.06 4.37
N PHE A 4 -12.81 13.71 5.19
CA PHE A 4 -11.41 13.97 4.90
C PHE A 4 -10.99 13.08 3.74
N THR A 5 -10.92 13.65 2.56
CA THR A 5 -10.41 12.99 1.36
C THR A 5 -8.93 13.39 1.21
N ARG A 6 -8.01 12.46 1.28
CA ARG A 6 -6.57 12.71 1.10
C ARG A 6 -6.15 12.38 -0.32
N LEU A 7 -5.22 13.16 -0.84
CA LEU A 7 -4.57 12.91 -2.11
C LEU A 7 -3.10 12.51 -1.88
N THR A 8 -2.60 11.62 -2.71
CA THR A 8 -1.20 11.18 -2.70
C THR A 8 -0.59 11.45 -4.07
N ILE A 9 0.57 12.10 -4.11
CA ILE A 9 1.35 12.29 -5.33
C ILE A 9 2.73 11.71 -5.10
N SER A 10 3.12 10.68 -5.84
CA SER A 10 4.46 10.05 -5.77
C SER A 10 4.92 9.75 -4.33
N GLY A 11 4.00 9.27 -3.47
CA GLY A 11 4.30 8.95 -2.07
C GLY A 11 4.34 10.15 -1.11
N VAL A 12 3.95 11.33 -1.55
CA VAL A 12 3.74 12.51 -0.70
C VAL A 12 2.25 12.67 -0.43
N PHE A 13 1.89 12.86 0.83
CA PHE A 13 0.50 12.99 1.28
C PHE A 13 0.11 14.46 1.36
N PHE A 14 -1.08 14.79 0.88
CA PHE A 14 -1.64 16.14 0.92
C PHE A 14 -3.02 16.15 1.57
N ASP A 15 -3.30 17.19 2.31
CA ASP A 15 -4.65 17.50 2.73
C ASP A 15 -5.43 18.07 1.51
N PRO A 16 -6.61 17.52 1.15
CA PRO A 16 -7.38 17.96 -0.02
C PRO A 16 -7.85 19.41 0.06
N PHE A 17 -7.86 20.02 1.23
CA PHE A 17 -8.19 21.44 1.40
C PHE A 17 -7.08 22.39 0.91
N TYR A 18 -5.88 21.87 0.60
CA TYR A 18 -4.75 22.68 0.14
C TYR A 18 -4.47 22.51 -1.36
N ASN A 19 -5.44 22.85 -2.21
CA ASN A 19 -5.24 22.93 -3.67
C ASN A 19 -4.00 23.74 -4.07
N ILE A 20 -3.63 24.74 -3.27
CA ILE A 20 -2.45 25.59 -3.48
C ILE A 20 -1.16 24.77 -3.27
N GLN A 21 -1.09 23.89 -2.26
CA GLN A 21 0.08 23.06 -2.00
C GLN A 21 0.31 22.04 -3.11
N ILE A 22 -0.74 21.42 -3.62
CA ILE A 22 -0.66 20.46 -4.74
C ILE A 22 -0.14 21.15 -6.00
N LYS A 23 -0.69 22.31 -6.36
CA LYS A 23 -0.24 23.11 -7.51
C LYS A 23 1.23 23.54 -7.36
N THR A 24 1.61 23.99 -6.16
CA THR A 24 2.98 24.41 -5.86
C THR A 24 3.95 23.22 -5.97
N PHE A 25 3.57 22.04 -5.46
CA PHE A 25 4.37 20.82 -5.56
C PHE A 25 4.54 20.38 -7.02
N ILE A 26 3.46 20.35 -7.81
CA ILE A 26 3.53 19.99 -9.23
C ILE A 26 4.44 20.96 -9.97
N ASN A 27 4.28 22.25 -9.77
CA ASN A 27 5.08 23.27 -10.44
C ASN A 27 6.56 23.24 -10.02
N SER A 28 6.85 23.00 -8.75
CA SER A 28 8.22 22.87 -8.25
C SER A 28 8.95 21.64 -8.79
N ASN A 29 8.23 20.52 -8.92
CA ASN A 29 8.79 19.28 -9.48
C ASN A 29 8.99 19.39 -11.00
N ALA A 30 8.10 20.04 -11.73
CA ALA A 30 8.26 20.30 -13.16
C ALA A 30 9.52 21.15 -13.44
N ARG A 31 9.80 22.14 -12.58
CA ARG A 31 11.00 23.00 -12.72
C ARG A 31 12.31 22.31 -12.36
N LYS A 32 12.31 21.39 -11.36
CA LYS A 32 13.54 20.74 -10.87
C LYS A 32 13.95 19.52 -11.67
N ASN A 33 13.03 18.79 -12.25
CA ASN A 33 13.28 17.43 -12.76
C ASN A 33 12.88 17.22 -14.23
N GLY A 34 12.64 18.28 -15.00
CA GLY A 34 12.11 18.16 -16.37
C GLY A 34 10.70 17.54 -16.38
N ASN A 35 10.31 16.92 -17.51
CA ASN A 35 8.98 16.31 -17.72
C ASN A 35 8.77 14.98 -16.96
N ARG A 36 8.90 14.96 -15.64
CA ARG A 36 8.54 13.77 -14.85
C ARG A 36 7.03 13.68 -14.68
N THR A 37 6.46 12.58 -15.16
CA THR A 37 5.05 12.25 -14.93
C THR A 37 4.83 11.94 -13.45
N SER A 38 3.84 12.59 -12.85
CA SER A 38 3.40 12.33 -11.48
C SER A 38 1.98 11.80 -11.50
N ILE A 39 1.69 10.85 -10.59
CA ILE A 39 0.36 10.28 -10.42
C ILE A 39 -0.25 10.88 -9.16
N VAL A 40 -1.46 11.44 -9.30
CA VAL A 40 -2.29 11.89 -8.17
C VAL A 40 -3.41 10.88 -8.00
N GLN A 41 -3.58 10.36 -6.81
CA GLN A 41 -4.63 9.38 -6.53
C GLN A 41 -5.28 9.64 -5.18
N LEU A 42 -6.53 9.22 -5.05
CA LEU A 42 -7.27 9.27 -3.81
C LEU A 42 -6.66 8.30 -2.80
N TYR A 43 -6.39 8.79 -1.59
CA TYR A 43 -5.88 7.95 -0.52
C TYR A 43 -7.00 7.18 0.17
N ILE A 44 -6.77 5.90 0.45
CA ILE A 44 -7.67 5.06 1.24
C ILE A 44 -7.44 5.38 2.72
N ASP A 45 -8.34 6.14 3.31
CA ASP A 45 -8.23 6.65 4.69
C ASP A 45 -8.75 5.69 5.78
N LYS A 46 -9.45 4.62 5.34
CA LYS A 46 -9.99 3.56 6.21
C LYS A 46 -9.58 2.18 5.69
N PRO A 47 -8.28 1.86 5.65
CA PRO A 47 -7.84 0.56 5.21
C PRO A 47 -8.17 -0.53 6.24
N LEU A 48 -8.24 -1.78 5.80
CA LEU A 48 -8.12 -2.92 6.71
C LEU A 48 -6.71 -2.91 7.32
N LEU A 49 -6.62 -3.21 8.61
CA LEU A 49 -5.35 -3.17 9.34
C LEU A 49 -4.99 -4.54 9.90
N ILE A 50 -3.71 -4.86 9.98
CA ILE A 50 -3.16 -5.99 10.72
C ILE A 50 -2.58 -5.47 12.03
N SER A 51 -3.17 -5.85 13.15
CA SER A 51 -2.76 -5.38 14.48
C SER A 51 -2.56 -3.85 14.54
N GLY A 52 -3.52 -3.11 13.97
CA GLY A 52 -3.49 -1.65 13.91
C GLY A 52 -2.51 -1.05 12.91
N ARG A 53 -1.85 -1.85 12.07
CA ARG A 53 -0.88 -1.40 11.07
C ARG A 53 -1.39 -1.59 9.65
N LYS A 54 -1.01 -0.68 8.76
CA LYS A 54 -1.34 -0.77 7.34
C LYS A 54 -0.54 -1.89 6.67
N PHE A 55 -1.14 -2.52 5.66
CA PHE A 55 -0.48 -3.52 4.83
C PHE A 55 -0.88 -3.39 3.36
N ASP A 56 -0.12 -4.02 2.50
CA ASP A 56 -0.47 -4.32 1.11
C ASP A 56 -0.13 -5.77 0.77
N ILE A 57 -0.76 -6.29 -0.28
CA ILE A 57 -0.52 -7.64 -0.79
C ILE A 57 0.35 -7.53 -2.03
N ARG A 58 1.50 -8.21 -2.01
CA ARG A 58 2.40 -8.31 -3.16
C ARG A 58 2.08 -9.55 -3.96
N ALA A 59 1.36 -9.36 -5.05
CA ALA A 59 1.05 -10.40 -6.03
C ALA A 59 1.92 -10.26 -7.27
N TYR A 60 2.08 -11.34 -8.02
CA TYR A 60 2.86 -11.41 -9.25
C TYR A 60 2.04 -11.93 -10.40
N ALA A 61 2.09 -11.24 -11.53
CA ALA A 61 1.51 -11.68 -12.78
C ALA A 61 2.54 -11.53 -13.90
N MET A 62 2.46 -12.39 -14.91
CA MET A 62 3.29 -12.35 -16.09
C MET A 62 2.41 -12.36 -17.34
N LEU A 63 2.71 -11.48 -18.28
CA LEU A 63 2.13 -11.51 -19.62
C LEU A 63 3.18 -11.95 -20.63
N ASN A 64 2.84 -12.93 -21.43
CA ASN A 64 3.69 -13.41 -22.52
C ASN A 64 2.96 -13.22 -23.85
N SER A 65 3.66 -12.74 -24.88
CA SER A 65 3.15 -12.62 -26.24
C SER A 65 4.02 -13.46 -27.17
N THR A 66 3.42 -14.43 -27.84
CA THR A 66 4.09 -15.31 -28.81
C THR A 66 3.21 -15.44 -30.06
N ASN A 67 3.77 -15.12 -31.21
CA ASN A 67 3.06 -15.17 -32.51
C ASN A 67 1.70 -14.44 -32.52
N GLY A 68 1.63 -13.27 -31.86
CA GLY A 68 0.42 -12.47 -31.79
C GLY A 68 -0.62 -12.96 -30.76
N LEU A 69 -0.36 -14.07 -30.08
CA LEU A 69 -1.21 -14.56 -28.99
C LEU A 69 -0.68 -14.04 -27.65
N LEU A 70 -1.58 -13.40 -26.89
CA LEU A 70 -1.29 -12.92 -25.54
C LEU A 70 -1.75 -13.96 -24.51
N LYS A 71 -0.84 -14.37 -23.62
CA LYS A 71 -1.14 -15.29 -22.53
C LYS A 71 -0.73 -14.69 -21.18
N GLY A 72 -1.68 -14.63 -20.25
CA GLY A 72 -1.47 -14.17 -18.88
C GLY A 72 -1.25 -15.36 -17.92
N TYR A 73 -0.36 -15.16 -16.96
CA TYR A 73 -0.13 -16.08 -15.86
C TYR A 73 -0.18 -15.31 -14.56
N PHE A 74 -0.85 -15.88 -13.56
CA PHE A 74 -0.87 -15.36 -12.20
C PHE A 74 -0.13 -16.34 -11.29
N TYR A 75 0.80 -15.82 -10.47
CA TYR A 75 1.50 -16.64 -9.50
C TYR A 75 0.63 -16.82 -8.26
N ARG A 76 0.36 -18.05 -7.89
CA ARG A 76 -0.62 -18.40 -6.84
C ARG A 76 -0.14 -18.13 -5.42
N ASP A 77 1.10 -17.74 -5.24
CA ASP A 77 1.63 -17.34 -3.94
C ASP A 77 1.94 -15.85 -3.93
N CYS A 78 1.59 -15.21 -2.83
CA CYS A 78 1.88 -13.81 -2.57
C CYS A 78 2.20 -13.62 -1.09
N TYR A 79 2.68 -12.44 -0.77
CA TYR A 79 2.97 -12.10 0.62
C TYR A 79 2.49 -10.69 0.94
N LEU A 80 2.30 -10.43 2.22
CA LEU A 80 1.92 -9.12 2.70
C LEU A 80 3.16 -8.35 3.14
N ARG A 81 3.09 -7.03 2.97
CA ARG A 81 4.07 -6.08 3.51
C ARG A 81 3.36 -5.17 4.49
N THR A 82 3.91 -5.04 5.69
CA THR A 82 3.30 -4.26 6.77
C THR A 82 4.07 -2.97 7.02
N SER A 83 3.37 -1.95 7.52
CA SER A 83 4.02 -0.74 8.01
C SER A 83 4.70 -1.02 9.36
N SER A 84 5.81 -0.33 9.63
CA SER A 84 6.53 -0.45 10.92
C SER A 84 5.80 0.22 12.08
N LYS A 85 4.95 1.20 11.77
CA LYS A 85 4.24 1.99 12.78
C LYS A 85 2.73 1.78 12.69
N PRO A 86 2.00 1.94 13.81
CA PRO A 86 0.54 1.92 13.83
C PRO A 86 -0.06 2.95 12.88
N PHE A 87 -1.19 2.60 12.27
CA PHE A 87 -1.89 3.47 11.35
C PHE A 87 -2.53 4.66 12.09
N ASP A 88 -2.17 5.84 11.65
CA ASP A 88 -2.76 7.10 12.09
C ASP A 88 -2.95 7.99 10.87
N VAL A 89 -4.21 8.24 10.52
CA VAL A 89 -4.56 9.05 9.36
C VAL A 89 -4.16 10.53 9.54
N THR A 90 -3.96 11.01 10.75
CA THR A 90 -3.58 12.40 11.03
C THR A 90 -2.08 12.65 10.97
N ASN A 91 -1.28 11.60 11.13
CA ASN A 91 0.16 11.65 11.06
C ASN A 91 0.66 11.42 9.62
N PHE A 92 1.57 12.26 9.13
CA PHE A 92 2.10 12.18 7.76
C PHE A 92 3.42 11.38 7.67
N ASP A 93 3.80 10.65 8.70
CA ASP A 93 5.01 9.84 8.68
C ASP A 93 4.91 8.74 7.60
N ARG A 94 5.88 8.73 6.68
CA ARG A 94 5.95 7.75 5.59
C ARG A 94 5.98 6.29 6.07
N TYR A 95 6.51 6.03 7.26
CA TYR A 95 6.57 4.69 7.85
C TYR A 95 5.22 4.16 8.35
N ILE A 96 4.21 5.02 8.40
CA ILE A 96 2.82 4.67 8.69
C ILE A 96 2.08 4.29 7.41
N HIS A 97 2.34 5.01 6.31
CA HIS A 97 1.50 4.98 5.12
C HIS A 97 2.07 4.17 3.95
N LEU A 98 3.40 4.11 3.82
CA LEU A 98 4.07 3.41 2.72
C LEU A 98 4.61 2.07 3.23
N THR A 99 4.08 0.98 2.68
CA THR A 99 4.41 -0.39 3.11
C THR A 99 5.55 -1.02 2.31
N ASN A 100 6.08 -0.33 1.29
CA ASN A 100 7.15 -0.84 0.47
C ASN A 100 8.49 -0.94 1.23
N ASP A 101 9.19 -2.06 1.05
CA ASP A 101 10.45 -2.39 1.73
C ASP A 101 11.53 -1.32 1.55
N ALA A 102 11.61 -0.70 0.36
CA ALA A 102 12.55 0.38 0.07
C ALA A 102 12.41 1.60 1.02
N VAL A 103 11.24 1.78 1.63
CA VAL A 103 10.98 2.80 2.64
C VAL A 103 11.12 2.20 4.04
N GLN A 104 10.46 1.08 4.30
CA GLN A 104 10.33 0.51 5.64
C GLN A 104 11.67 0.11 6.25
N LYS A 105 12.63 -0.38 5.46
CA LYS A 105 13.97 -0.77 5.94
C LYS A 105 14.77 0.34 6.64
N PHE A 106 14.36 1.59 6.51
CA PHE A 106 14.96 2.73 7.20
C PHE A 106 14.22 3.12 8.49
N SER A 107 13.12 2.43 8.82
CA SER A 107 12.42 2.64 10.07
C SER A 107 13.16 1.98 11.24
N GLN A 108 13.18 2.62 12.39
CA GLN A 108 13.75 2.04 13.62
C GLN A 108 12.97 0.79 14.10
N ASP A 109 11.67 0.70 13.76
CA ASP A 109 10.82 -0.42 14.10
C ASP A 109 10.75 -1.49 12.98
N TYR A 110 11.64 -1.45 11.98
CA TYR A 110 11.66 -2.43 10.90
C TYR A 110 11.96 -3.83 11.43
N GLY A 111 11.13 -4.81 11.06
CA GLY A 111 11.26 -6.19 11.50
C GLY A 111 10.83 -6.47 12.94
N LYS A 112 10.30 -5.48 13.64
CA LYS A 112 9.89 -5.61 15.06
C LYS A 112 8.73 -6.58 15.27
N TYR A 113 7.82 -6.65 14.34
CA TYR A 113 6.60 -7.46 14.44
C TYR A 113 6.65 -8.72 13.58
N GLU A 114 7.05 -8.57 12.33
CA GLU A 114 7.28 -9.65 11.39
C GLU A 114 8.68 -9.51 10.78
N ASN A 115 9.35 -10.62 10.50
CA ASN A 115 10.69 -10.60 9.91
C ASN A 115 10.67 -9.81 8.58
N GLY A 116 11.41 -8.70 8.54
CA GLY A 116 11.46 -7.81 7.38
C GLY A 116 10.10 -7.20 7.01
N ASN A 117 9.19 -7.01 7.98
CA ASN A 117 7.84 -6.49 7.77
C ASN A 117 7.04 -7.29 6.72
N LYS A 118 7.26 -8.61 6.64
CA LYS A 118 6.61 -9.50 5.68
C LYS A 118 5.83 -10.58 6.39
N LEU A 119 4.62 -10.83 5.91
CA LEU A 119 3.71 -11.83 6.45
C LEU A 119 3.27 -12.78 5.33
N SER A 120 3.23 -14.08 5.63
CA SER A 120 2.74 -15.09 4.69
C SER A 120 1.22 -15.02 4.54
N LEU A 121 0.68 -15.54 3.43
CA LEU A 121 -0.78 -15.67 3.27
C LEU A 121 -1.38 -16.57 4.34
N THR A 122 -0.67 -17.62 4.76
CA THR A 122 -1.12 -18.54 5.81
C THR A 122 -1.29 -17.82 7.16
N ASP A 123 -0.32 -16.98 7.53
CA ASP A 123 -0.40 -16.21 8.77
C ASP A 123 -1.48 -15.12 8.69
N PHE A 124 -1.63 -14.52 7.53
CA PHE A 124 -2.73 -13.58 7.30
C PHE A 124 -4.10 -14.24 7.40
N GLN A 125 -4.28 -15.43 6.81
CA GLN A 125 -5.51 -16.19 6.95
C GLN A 125 -5.81 -16.52 8.41
N ARG A 126 -4.78 -16.90 9.18
CA ARG A 126 -4.91 -17.16 10.62
C ARG A 126 -5.34 -15.89 11.37
N TYR A 127 -4.71 -14.76 11.06
CA TYR A 127 -5.08 -13.45 11.63
C TYR A 127 -6.54 -13.09 11.34
N LEU A 128 -6.98 -13.24 10.07
CA LEU A 128 -8.37 -12.94 9.69
C LEU A 128 -9.39 -13.80 10.45
N LYS A 129 -9.11 -15.09 10.59
CA LYS A 129 -9.98 -15.98 11.37
C LYS A 129 -10.08 -15.59 12.83
N THR A 130 -8.99 -15.14 13.42
CA THR A 130 -8.94 -14.75 14.84
C THR A 130 -9.54 -13.37 15.09
N ALA A 131 -9.15 -12.38 14.29
CA ALA A 131 -9.53 -10.97 14.50
C ALA A 131 -10.83 -10.58 13.78
N HIS A 132 -11.16 -11.25 12.68
CA HIS A 132 -12.25 -10.90 11.77
C HIS A 132 -13.05 -12.13 11.32
N GLY A 133 -13.24 -13.13 12.18
CA GLY A 133 -13.89 -14.41 11.82
C GLY A 133 -15.28 -14.26 11.18
N ALA A 134 -15.99 -13.20 11.53
CA ALA A 134 -17.30 -12.89 10.95
C ALA A 134 -17.25 -12.57 9.44
N LEU A 135 -16.10 -12.18 8.88
CA LEU A 135 -15.97 -11.86 7.46
C LEU A 135 -15.96 -13.11 6.57
N ASN A 136 -15.72 -14.29 7.13
CA ASN A 136 -15.65 -15.57 6.40
C ASN A 136 -14.83 -15.51 5.09
N VAL A 137 -13.71 -14.80 5.12
CA VAL A 137 -12.81 -14.62 3.97
C VAL A 137 -11.85 -15.80 3.89
N ASP A 138 -11.75 -16.42 2.73
CA ASP A 138 -10.68 -17.36 2.37
C ASP A 138 -9.70 -16.64 1.45
N VAL A 139 -8.50 -16.36 1.97
CA VAL A 139 -7.50 -15.56 1.26
C VAL A 139 -7.04 -16.24 -0.03
N GLN A 140 -6.90 -17.57 -0.01
CA GLN A 140 -6.47 -18.30 -1.20
C GLN A 140 -7.54 -18.29 -2.29
N ARG A 141 -8.79 -18.51 -1.93
CA ARG A 141 -9.93 -18.51 -2.86
C ARG A 141 -10.32 -17.10 -3.32
N ASP A 142 -10.40 -16.15 -2.38
CA ASP A 142 -11.05 -14.85 -2.64
C ASP A 142 -10.09 -13.77 -3.14
N ILE A 143 -8.78 -13.99 -2.97
CA ILE A 143 -7.75 -12.99 -3.35
C ILE A 143 -6.78 -13.55 -4.42
N VAL A 144 -6.45 -14.84 -4.37
CA VAL A 144 -5.39 -15.44 -5.18
C VAL A 144 -5.94 -16.29 -6.33
N ALA A 145 -7.15 -16.81 -6.22
CA ALA A 145 -7.77 -17.71 -7.23
C ALA A 145 -8.11 -17.01 -8.55
#